data_228c6856d2f33475c09923eb664947e7
#
_entry.id   228c6856d2f33475c09923eb664947e7
#
_cell.length_a   1.000
_cell.length_b   1.000
_cell.length_c   1.000
_cell.angle_alpha   90.00
_cell.angle_beta   90.00
_cell.angle_gamma   90.00
#
_symmetry.space_group_name_H-M   'P 1'
#
loop_
_entity.id
_entity.type
_entity.pdbx_description
1 polymer ?
#
loop_
_entity_poly.entity_id
_entity_poly.type
_entity_poly.pdbx_seq_one_letter_code
_entity_poly.pdbx_strand_id
1 'polypeptide(L)'
;MAKYANKVVEKAISWIGKKESNGSHREIIDLYNSHKPLASNYKVKYTDSWCATFVSAVSIALGYTDIIPTECSCERMIALFKKAGIWVENENRTPSPGDIIFYDWDDSGIGDNKGWSEHVGIVEKVSGGKITVIEGNYSNAVKRRTIAVNGKGIRGYGVPKYDNGTAATPETHVKPSNSASSTNVNTSKEYSLKSFIMDVQKATGAKVDGIAGSETLSKTVTVSSKINRKHQVVKAIQKRLNALGFNCGAVDGIAGSKFNSAVIAYQASKGCIQDGELTARHRTWQHILGIIY
;
A
#
# COMPACT_ATOMS: atom_id res chain seq x y z
N MET A 1 -3.61 -5.07 -21.84
CA MET A 1 -4.14 -5.92 -20.75
C MET A 1 -4.09 -5.11 -19.47
N ALA A 2 -5.16 -5.11 -18.67
CA ALA A 2 -5.20 -4.34 -17.42
C ALA A 2 -4.21 -4.93 -16.39
N LYS A 3 -3.55 -4.05 -15.61
CA LYS A 3 -2.47 -4.38 -14.68
C LYS A 3 -2.89 -4.06 -13.26
N TYR A 4 -2.87 -5.07 -12.40
CA TYR A 4 -3.40 -4.98 -11.05
C TYR A 4 -2.35 -5.29 -9.99
N ALA A 5 -2.33 -4.51 -8.91
CA ALA A 5 -1.41 -4.69 -7.79
C ALA A 5 -1.55 -6.06 -7.13
N ASN A 6 -2.79 -6.56 -6.97
CA ASN A 6 -3.03 -7.87 -6.37
C ASN A 6 -2.38 -9.01 -7.19
N LYS A 7 -2.29 -8.89 -8.52
CA LYS A 7 -1.62 -9.91 -9.35
C LYS A 7 -0.11 -9.96 -9.10
N VAL A 8 0.52 -8.82 -8.84
CA VAL A 8 1.93 -8.75 -8.45
C VAL A 8 2.14 -9.45 -7.10
N VAL A 9 1.28 -9.16 -6.13
CA VAL A 9 1.32 -9.79 -4.81
C VAL A 9 1.06 -11.30 -4.90
N GLU A 10 0.01 -11.74 -5.62
CA GLU A 10 -0.33 -13.14 -5.84
C GLU A 10 0.84 -13.90 -6.49
N LYS A 11 1.48 -13.32 -7.51
CA LYS A 11 2.63 -13.93 -8.15
C LYS A 11 3.83 -14.06 -7.22
N ALA A 12 4.12 -13.02 -6.44
CA ALA A 12 5.18 -13.06 -5.43
C ALA A 12 4.90 -14.13 -4.35
N ILE A 13 3.66 -14.22 -3.86
CA ILE A 13 3.24 -15.27 -2.90
C ILE A 13 3.45 -16.66 -3.48
N SER A 14 3.15 -16.89 -4.75
CA SER A 14 3.28 -18.21 -5.40
C SER A 14 4.71 -18.77 -5.41
N TRP A 15 5.71 -17.91 -5.18
CA TRP A 15 7.12 -18.29 -5.14
C TRP A 15 7.69 -18.40 -3.72
N ILE A 16 6.91 -18.11 -2.67
CA ILE A 16 7.38 -18.26 -1.29
C ILE A 16 7.84 -19.71 -1.05
N GLY A 17 9.02 -19.83 -0.45
CA GLY A 17 9.68 -21.12 -0.19
C GLY A 17 10.65 -21.58 -1.28
N LYS A 18 10.70 -20.95 -2.48
CA LYS A 18 11.77 -21.18 -3.45
C LYS A 18 13.09 -20.72 -2.82
N LYS A 19 14.14 -21.54 -2.93
CA LYS A 19 15.40 -21.33 -2.21
C LYS A 19 16.60 -21.93 -2.94
N GLU A 20 17.78 -21.43 -2.59
CA GLU A 20 19.04 -21.91 -3.16
C GLU A 20 19.36 -23.35 -2.76
N SER A 21 19.13 -23.72 -1.49
CA SER A 21 19.52 -25.03 -0.96
C SER A 21 18.92 -26.23 -1.67
N ASN A 22 17.83 -26.05 -2.42
CA ASN A 22 17.24 -27.11 -3.27
C ASN A 22 17.20 -26.74 -4.75
N GLY A 23 17.82 -25.63 -5.14
CA GLY A 23 17.89 -25.15 -6.51
C GLY A 23 16.60 -24.55 -7.08
N SER A 24 15.51 -24.46 -6.30
CA SER A 24 14.21 -23.97 -6.81
C SER A 24 14.20 -22.47 -7.14
N HIS A 25 15.14 -21.68 -6.63
CA HIS A 25 15.34 -20.27 -7.00
C HIS A 25 15.75 -20.09 -8.46
N ARG A 26 16.32 -21.12 -9.09
CA ARG A 26 16.79 -21.07 -10.50
C ARG A 26 15.67 -20.73 -11.47
N GLU A 27 14.46 -21.19 -11.22
CA GLU A 27 13.28 -20.84 -12.05
C GLU A 27 13.10 -19.31 -12.16
N ILE A 28 13.33 -18.57 -11.06
CA ILE A 28 13.22 -17.11 -11.03
C ILE A 28 14.32 -16.47 -11.86
N ILE A 29 15.55 -16.95 -11.71
CA ILE A 29 16.72 -16.45 -12.45
C ILE A 29 16.61 -16.79 -13.93
N ASP A 30 16.19 -18.01 -14.29
CA ASP A 30 16.01 -18.43 -15.66
C ASP A 30 14.93 -17.63 -16.38
N LEU A 31 13.81 -17.34 -15.69
CA LEU A 31 12.77 -16.47 -16.22
C LEU A 31 13.31 -15.06 -16.52
N TYR A 32 14.05 -14.45 -15.58
CA TYR A 32 14.70 -13.17 -15.81
C TYR A 32 15.66 -13.22 -17.00
N ASN A 33 16.50 -14.23 -17.06
CA ASN A 33 17.50 -14.40 -18.12
C ASN A 33 16.89 -14.68 -19.51
N SER A 34 15.66 -15.19 -19.56
CA SER A 34 14.94 -15.41 -20.82
C SER A 34 14.37 -14.12 -21.43
N HIS A 35 14.16 -13.09 -20.59
CA HIS A 35 13.64 -11.79 -21.02
C HIS A 35 14.72 -10.98 -21.74
N LYS A 36 14.36 -10.34 -22.86
CA LYS A 36 15.30 -9.55 -23.66
C LYS A 36 14.75 -8.13 -23.91
N PRO A 37 15.62 -7.09 -23.93
CA PRO A 37 17.06 -7.15 -23.66
C PRO A 37 17.36 -7.38 -22.18
N LEU A 38 18.47 -8.02 -21.86
CA LEU A 38 18.96 -8.11 -20.47
C LEU A 38 19.45 -6.75 -19.99
N ALA A 39 19.11 -6.39 -18.76
CA ALA A 39 19.64 -5.19 -18.13
C ALA A 39 21.18 -5.23 -18.10
N SER A 40 21.82 -4.16 -18.58
CA SER A 40 23.28 -4.06 -18.68
C SER A 40 23.94 -5.22 -19.46
N ASN A 41 23.20 -5.93 -20.33
CA ASN A 41 23.64 -7.14 -21.03
C ASN A 41 24.16 -8.24 -20.09
N TYR A 42 23.75 -8.22 -18.82
CA TYR A 42 24.24 -9.15 -17.81
C TYR A 42 23.29 -10.33 -17.61
N LYS A 43 23.81 -11.54 -17.80
CA LYS A 43 23.11 -12.78 -17.47
C LYS A 43 23.38 -13.14 -16.03
N VAL A 44 22.33 -13.07 -15.18
CA VAL A 44 22.42 -13.37 -13.75
C VAL A 44 22.78 -14.83 -13.53
N LYS A 45 23.78 -15.07 -12.66
CA LYS A 45 24.22 -16.41 -12.25
C LYS A 45 23.37 -16.89 -11.07
N TYR A 46 23.31 -18.20 -10.87
CA TYR A 46 22.58 -18.78 -9.73
C TYR A 46 23.21 -18.47 -8.35
N THR A 47 24.45 -17.98 -8.35
CA THR A 47 25.21 -17.59 -7.16
C THR A 47 25.21 -16.08 -6.91
N ASP A 48 24.62 -15.29 -7.78
CA ASP A 48 24.54 -13.85 -7.61
C ASP A 48 23.42 -13.50 -6.61
N SER A 49 23.46 -12.28 -6.06
CA SER A 49 22.32 -11.74 -5.33
C SER A 49 21.13 -11.56 -6.27
N TRP A 50 19.97 -12.10 -5.92
CA TRP A 50 18.81 -12.17 -6.82
C TRP A 50 17.56 -11.48 -6.26
N CYS A 51 17.69 -10.54 -5.32
CA CYS A 51 16.55 -9.76 -4.79
C CYS A 51 15.89 -8.89 -5.88
N ALA A 52 16.67 -8.09 -6.62
CA ALA A 52 16.17 -7.28 -7.72
C ALA A 52 15.71 -8.16 -8.92
N THR A 53 16.41 -9.26 -9.15
CA THR A 53 16.04 -10.27 -10.14
C THR A 53 14.66 -10.89 -9.83
N PHE A 54 14.33 -11.13 -8.55
CA PHE A 54 13.02 -11.62 -8.12
C PHE A 54 11.90 -10.64 -8.48
N VAL A 55 12.06 -9.35 -8.16
CA VAL A 55 11.08 -8.31 -8.51
C VAL A 55 10.89 -8.23 -10.02
N SER A 56 11.99 -8.24 -10.78
CA SER A 56 11.97 -8.24 -12.24
C SER A 56 11.27 -9.48 -12.81
N ALA A 57 11.54 -10.66 -12.25
CA ALA A 57 10.91 -11.89 -12.70
C ALA A 57 9.39 -11.92 -12.44
N VAL A 58 8.92 -11.33 -11.32
CA VAL A 58 7.48 -11.13 -11.08
C VAL A 58 6.86 -10.25 -12.17
N SER A 59 7.52 -9.14 -12.50
CA SER A 59 7.08 -8.22 -13.56
C SER A 59 7.03 -8.92 -14.93
N ILE A 60 8.06 -9.68 -15.28
CA ILE A 60 8.17 -10.46 -16.53
C ILE A 60 7.05 -11.50 -16.62
N ALA A 61 6.83 -12.28 -15.54
CA ALA A 61 5.80 -13.32 -15.50
C ALA A 61 4.39 -12.80 -15.76
N LEU A 62 4.15 -11.52 -15.44
CA LEU A 62 2.85 -10.87 -15.59
C LEU A 62 2.76 -10.01 -16.86
N GLY A 63 3.85 -9.79 -17.58
CA GLY A 63 3.90 -8.83 -18.69
C GLY A 63 3.76 -7.37 -18.23
N TYR A 64 4.26 -7.03 -17.05
CA TYR A 64 4.14 -5.69 -16.41
C TYR A 64 5.43 -4.88 -16.49
N THR A 65 6.34 -5.23 -17.39
CA THR A 65 7.68 -4.64 -17.49
C THR A 65 7.71 -3.15 -17.86
N ASP A 66 6.60 -2.63 -18.34
CA ASP A 66 6.39 -1.22 -18.64
C ASP A 66 6.00 -0.37 -17.41
N ILE A 67 5.51 -0.99 -16.33
CA ILE A 67 5.18 -0.30 -15.08
C ILE A 67 6.10 -0.70 -13.91
N ILE A 68 6.70 -1.90 -13.96
CA ILE A 68 7.72 -2.36 -13.02
C ILE A 68 8.97 -2.68 -13.84
N PRO A 69 9.98 -1.79 -13.87
CA PRO A 69 11.15 -1.96 -14.72
C PRO A 69 11.96 -3.21 -14.33
N THR A 70 12.61 -3.81 -15.34
CA THR A 70 13.44 -5.01 -15.15
C THR A 70 14.89 -4.62 -14.94
N GLU A 71 15.48 -5.09 -13.85
CA GLU A 71 16.88 -4.86 -13.48
C GLU A 71 17.33 -5.94 -12.48
N CYS A 72 18.63 -6.18 -12.40
CA CYS A 72 19.22 -7.11 -11.43
C CYS A 72 20.06 -6.39 -10.33
N SER A 73 20.05 -5.07 -10.32
CA SER A 73 20.69 -4.22 -9.30
C SER A 73 19.65 -3.30 -8.69
N CYS A 74 19.62 -3.22 -7.35
CA CYS A 74 18.68 -2.35 -6.63
C CYS A 74 18.83 -0.90 -7.04
N GLU A 75 20.04 -0.35 -7.04
CA GLU A 75 20.30 1.04 -7.40
C GLU A 75 19.91 1.38 -8.85
N ARG A 76 20.25 0.51 -9.80
CA ARG A 76 19.83 0.73 -11.19
C ARG A 76 18.32 0.63 -11.35
N MET A 77 17.66 -0.23 -10.58
CA MET A 77 16.20 -0.33 -10.56
C MET A 77 15.59 0.97 -9.99
N ILE A 78 16.15 1.55 -8.91
CA ILE A 78 15.74 2.87 -8.40
C ILE A 78 15.89 3.94 -9.48
N ALA A 79 17.02 3.96 -10.20
CA ALA A 79 17.22 4.93 -11.28
C ALA A 79 16.14 4.80 -12.38
N LEU A 80 15.70 3.58 -12.70
CA LEU A 80 14.61 3.37 -13.65
C LEU A 80 13.26 3.85 -13.10
N PHE A 81 12.95 3.63 -11.81
CA PHE A 81 11.76 4.17 -11.16
C PHE A 81 11.78 5.72 -11.13
N LYS A 82 12.94 6.32 -10.84
CA LYS A 82 13.15 7.80 -10.91
C LYS A 82 12.89 8.31 -12.33
N LYS A 83 13.48 7.67 -13.33
CA LYS A 83 13.29 8.03 -14.75
C LYS A 83 11.83 7.93 -15.19
N ALA A 84 11.10 6.96 -14.70
CA ALA A 84 9.68 6.78 -14.98
C ALA A 84 8.75 7.73 -14.20
N GLY A 85 9.28 8.54 -13.27
CA GLY A 85 8.49 9.45 -12.43
C GLY A 85 7.57 8.74 -11.42
N ILE A 86 7.99 7.55 -10.99
CA ILE A 86 7.23 6.69 -10.05
C ILE A 86 8.09 6.25 -8.86
N TRP A 87 9.11 7.02 -8.52
CA TRP A 87 9.91 6.85 -7.31
C TRP A 87 9.45 7.78 -6.21
N VAL A 88 9.31 7.27 -5.00
CA VAL A 88 8.98 8.05 -3.80
C VAL A 88 10.08 7.85 -2.76
N GLU A 89 10.84 8.91 -2.52
CA GLU A 89 11.93 8.96 -1.55
C GLU A 89 11.39 9.48 -0.21
N ASN A 90 10.62 8.65 0.46
CA ASN A 90 9.98 8.99 1.74
C ASN A 90 9.69 7.71 2.54
N GLU A 91 10.54 7.43 3.51
CA GLU A 91 10.39 6.30 4.42
C GLU A 91 9.14 6.38 5.31
N ASN A 92 8.66 7.61 5.55
CA ASN A 92 7.45 7.86 6.34
C ASN A 92 6.16 7.56 5.58
N ARG A 93 6.27 7.21 4.29
CA ARG A 93 5.12 6.83 3.49
C ARG A 93 4.57 5.48 3.94
N THR A 94 3.27 5.38 4.12
CA THR A 94 2.58 4.09 4.21
C THR A 94 2.43 3.53 2.80
N PRO A 95 3.15 2.45 2.43
CA PRO A 95 3.05 1.89 1.09
C PRO A 95 1.73 1.14 0.88
N SER A 96 1.43 0.86 -0.39
CA SER A 96 0.30 0.04 -0.80
C SER A 96 0.75 -1.36 -1.23
N PRO A 97 -0.11 -2.39 -1.17
CA PRO A 97 0.19 -3.68 -1.77
C PRO A 97 0.60 -3.53 -3.25
N GLY A 98 1.68 -4.20 -3.64
CA GLY A 98 2.26 -4.09 -4.98
C GLY A 98 3.30 -2.97 -5.14
N ASP A 99 3.48 -2.07 -4.19
CA ASP A 99 4.62 -1.15 -4.18
C ASP A 99 5.91 -1.94 -4.03
N ILE A 100 7.00 -1.41 -4.60
CA ILE A 100 8.33 -1.99 -4.52
C ILE A 100 9.12 -1.24 -3.47
N ILE A 101 9.46 -1.89 -2.37
CA ILE A 101 10.21 -1.30 -1.26
C ILE A 101 11.70 -1.58 -1.42
N PHE A 102 12.51 -0.56 -1.21
CA PHE A 102 13.97 -0.63 -1.24
C PHE A 102 14.55 -0.35 0.13
N TYR A 103 15.63 -1.03 0.46
CA TYR A 103 16.29 -0.94 1.76
C TYR A 103 17.70 -0.38 1.62
N ASP A 104 18.09 0.39 2.63
CA ASP A 104 19.44 0.82 2.92
C ASP A 104 19.75 0.40 4.36
N TRP A 105 20.58 -0.63 4.53
CA TRP A 105 20.89 -1.18 5.86
C TRP A 105 21.87 -0.32 6.65
N ASP A 106 22.59 0.57 5.96
CA ASP A 106 23.54 1.50 6.56
C ASP A 106 22.85 2.81 7.01
N ASP A 107 21.56 2.96 6.72
CA ASP A 107 20.76 4.11 7.15
C ASP A 107 20.75 4.22 8.68
N SER A 108 21.32 5.31 9.17
CA SER A 108 21.48 5.59 10.61
C SER A 108 20.22 6.18 11.26
N GLY A 109 19.22 6.59 10.47
CA GLY A 109 18.05 7.27 11.01
C GLY A 109 16.99 7.71 10.00
N ILE A 110 15.93 8.30 10.53
CA ILE A 110 14.78 8.81 9.78
C ILE A 110 15.22 10.05 8.97
N GLY A 111 14.85 10.08 7.67
CA GLY A 111 15.03 11.26 6.79
C GLY A 111 16.35 11.29 6.04
N ASP A 112 17.15 10.25 6.07
CA ASP A 112 18.43 10.24 5.35
C ASP A 112 18.27 9.82 3.88
N ASN A 113 17.51 8.95 3.47
CA ASN A 113 17.21 8.51 2.07
C ASN A 113 18.37 8.65 1.04
N LYS A 114 19.63 8.69 1.47
CA LYS A 114 20.79 8.98 0.61
C LYS A 114 21.72 7.79 0.43
N GLY A 115 21.47 6.70 1.08
CA GLY A 115 22.31 5.52 1.04
C GLY A 115 22.22 4.76 -0.28
N TRP A 116 23.03 3.74 -0.36
CA TRP A 116 23.04 2.76 -1.45
C TRP A 116 22.06 1.65 -1.08
N SER A 117 21.17 1.28 -2.00
CA SER A 117 20.19 0.23 -1.72
C SER A 117 20.78 -1.16 -1.91
N GLU A 118 20.82 -1.95 -0.84
CA GLU A 118 21.34 -3.32 -0.84
C GLU A 118 20.24 -4.37 -1.07
N HIS A 119 18.98 -4.02 -0.87
CA HIS A 119 17.91 -5.00 -0.95
C HIS A 119 16.59 -4.41 -1.44
N VAL A 120 15.71 -5.27 -1.94
CA VAL A 120 14.42 -4.88 -2.50
C VAL A 120 13.40 -5.99 -2.31
N GLY A 121 12.13 -5.60 -2.14
CA GLY A 121 11.00 -6.52 -2.04
C GLY A 121 9.71 -5.95 -2.57
N ILE A 122 8.65 -6.75 -2.53
CA ILE A 122 7.30 -6.40 -2.95
C ILE A 122 6.41 -6.30 -1.72
N VAL A 123 5.76 -5.17 -1.52
CA VAL A 123 4.82 -4.97 -0.41
C VAL A 123 3.62 -5.90 -0.61
N GLU A 124 3.40 -6.80 0.34
CA GLU A 124 2.24 -7.69 0.36
C GLU A 124 1.02 -7.01 0.99
N LYS A 125 1.23 -6.40 2.14
CA LYS A 125 0.18 -5.69 2.90
C LYS A 125 0.77 -4.77 3.95
N VAL A 126 -0.06 -3.84 4.39
CA VAL A 126 0.21 -3.01 5.58
C VAL A 126 -0.91 -3.19 6.58
N SER A 127 -0.59 -3.49 7.83
CA SER A 127 -1.56 -3.68 8.90
C SER A 127 -0.93 -3.38 10.25
N GLY A 128 -1.63 -2.66 11.13
CA GLY A 128 -1.17 -2.36 12.48
C GLY A 128 0.17 -1.63 12.53
N GLY A 129 0.42 -0.69 11.60
CA GLY A 129 1.69 0.03 11.52
C GLY A 129 2.88 -0.81 11.04
N LYS A 130 2.62 -2.01 10.53
CA LYS A 130 3.65 -2.92 10.01
C LYS A 130 3.45 -3.20 8.53
N ILE A 131 4.54 -3.22 7.79
CA ILE A 131 4.60 -3.61 6.38
C ILE A 131 5.02 -5.07 6.32
N THR A 132 4.22 -5.92 5.68
CA THR A 132 4.65 -7.27 5.28
C THR A 132 5.15 -7.21 3.85
N VAL A 133 6.37 -7.68 3.63
CA VAL A 133 7.07 -7.63 2.33
C VAL A 133 7.44 -9.06 1.92
N ILE A 134 7.30 -9.37 0.63
CA ILE A 134 7.81 -10.61 0.05
C ILE A 134 9.13 -10.27 -0.66
N GLU A 135 10.18 -10.96 -0.29
CA GLU A 135 11.54 -10.70 -0.77
C GLU A 135 12.14 -11.95 -1.39
N GLY A 136 12.81 -11.76 -2.53
CA GLY A 136 13.73 -12.74 -3.07
C GLY A 136 15.09 -12.63 -2.38
N ASN A 137 15.81 -13.72 -2.30
CA ASN A 137 17.14 -13.80 -1.69
C ASN A 137 17.20 -13.39 -0.20
N TYR A 138 16.08 -13.36 0.50
CA TYR A 138 16.08 -13.16 1.94
C TYR A 138 16.57 -14.46 2.63
N SER A 139 17.79 -14.45 3.10
CA SER A 139 18.49 -15.66 3.57
C SER A 139 18.39 -16.79 2.53
N ASN A 140 18.80 -16.50 1.30
CA ASN A 140 18.84 -17.40 0.15
C ASN A 140 17.50 -18.05 -0.22
N ALA A 141 16.37 -17.35 0.05
CA ALA A 141 15.05 -17.86 -0.27
C ALA A 141 14.04 -16.73 -0.55
N VAL A 142 12.89 -17.07 -1.12
CA VAL A 142 11.71 -16.19 -1.15
C VAL A 142 10.99 -16.32 0.17
N LYS A 143 10.96 -15.22 0.93
CA LYS A 143 10.38 -15.17 2.28
C LYS A 143 9.62 -13.88 2.52
N ARG A 144 8.83 -13.88 3.60
CA ARG A 144 8.23 -12.67 4.16
C ARG A 144 9.14 -12.02 5.18
N ARG A 145 9.22 -10.69 5.11
CA ARG A 145 9.74 -9.82 6.17
C ARG A 145 8.61 -8.97 6.71
N THR A 146 8.67 -8.64 7.99
CA THR A 146 7.77 -7.65 8.60
C THR A 146 8.61 -6.55 9.23
N ILE A 147 8.33 -5.30 8.84
CA ILE A 147 9.00 -4.10 9.37
C ILE A 147 7.95 -3.08 9.80
N ALA A 148 8.35 -2.09 10.59
CA ALA A 148 7.47 -0.98 10.92
C ALA A 148 7.31 -0.03 9.72
N VAL A 149 6.16 0.62 9.60
CA VAL A 149 6.04 1.86 8.81
C VAL A 149 6.92 2.89 9.51
N ASN A 150 7.76 3.62 8.79
CA ASN A 150 8.84 4.47 9.30
C ASN A 150 9.96 3.67 10.01
N GLY A 151 10.14 2.42 9.63
CA GLY A 151 11.27 1.61 10.09
C GLY A 151 12.59 2.16 9.53
N LYS A 152 13.65 2.06 10.34
CA LYS A 152 15.01 2.34 9.87
C LYS A 152 15.38 1.41 8.71
N GLY A 153 16.21 1.88 7.82
CA GLY A 153 16.69 1.11 6.69
C GLY A 153 15.72 1.04 5.51
N ILE A 154 14.73 1.95 5.41
CA ILE A 154 13.90 2.09 4.21
C ILE A 154 14.49 3.20 3.34
N ARG A 155 15.00 2.82 2.15
CA ARG A 155 15.55 3.76 1.16
C ARG A 155 14.46 4.51 0.40
N GLY A 156 13.32 3.92 0.19
CA GLY A 156 12.18 4.48 -0.53
C GLY A 156 11.37 3.44 -1.30
N TYR A 157 10.49 3.93 -2.18
CA TYR A 157 9.52 3.08 -2.86
C TYR A 157 9.43 3.37 -4.37
N GLY A 158 9.45 2.32 -5.18
CA GLY A 158 8.89 2.35 -6.53
C GLY A 158 7.36 2.17 -6.43
N VAL A 159 6.61 3.06 -7.08
CA VAL A 159 5.13 3.09 -7.03
C VAL A 159 4.58 2.87 -8.44
N PRO A 160 4.43 1.61 -8.87
CA PRO A 160 3.94 1.30 -10.22
C PRO A 160 2.52 1.86 -10.44
N LYS A 161 2.25 2.29 -11.66
CA LYS A 161 0.93 2.80 -12.05
C LYS A 161 0.03 1.62 -12.44
N TYR A 162 -0.66 1.06 -11.48
CA TYR A 162 -1.66 0.02 -11.71
C TYR A 162 -2.96 0.60 -12.23
N ASP A 163 -3.71 -0.19 -13.02
CA ASP A 163 -5.07 0.14 -13.38
C ASP A 163 -5.98 0.09 -12.13
N ASN A 164 -7.03 0.92 -12.12
CA ASN A 164 -7.97 0.96 -11.01
C ASN A 164 -8.80 -0.33 -10.95
N GLY A 165 -8.79 -1.00 -9.80
CA GLY A 165 -9.53 -2.24 -9.54
C GLY A 165 -8.63 -3.40 -9.11
N THR A 166 -9.27 -4.51 -8.73
CA THR A 166 -8.62 -5.80 -8.51
C THR A 166 -9.05 -6.77 -9.59
N ALA A 167 -8.11 -7.54 -10.16
CA ALA A 167 -8.51 -8.65 -11.05
C ALA A 167 -9.32 -9.66 -10.23
N ALA A 168 -10.47 -10.08 -10.74
CA ALA A 168 -11.24 -11.16 -10.12
C ALA A 168 -10.38 -12.43 -10.03
N THR A 169 -10.28 -13.02 -8.84
CA THR A 169 -9.64 -14.31 -8.62
C THR A 169 -10.55 -15.40 -9.21
N PRO A 170 -10.05 -16.40 -9.95
CA PRO A 170 -10.83 -17.57 -10.28
C PRO A 170 -11.13 -18.34 -8.98
N GLU A 171 -12.41 -18.44 -8.63
CA GLU A 171 -12.84 -19.25 -7.49
C GLU A 171 -12.59 -20.73 -7.79
N THR A 172 -11.77 -21.38 -6.95
CA THR A 172 -11.74 -22.83 -6.86
C THR A 172 -12.97 -23.27 -6.07
N HIS A 173 -13.88 -23.93 -6.77
CA HIS A 173 -15.09 -24.51 -6.18
C HIS A 173 -14.77 -25.51 -5.07
N VAL A 174 -15.10 -25.16 -3.85
CA VAL A 174 -15.47 -26.14 -2.82
C VAL A 174 -16.85 -25.76 -2.30
N LYS A 175 -17.80 -26.65 -2.57
CA LYS A 175 -19.19 -26.51 -2.16
C LYS A 175 -19.34 -26.85 -0.67
N PRO A 176 -20.00 -26.02 0.13
CA PRO A 176 -20.80 -26.49 1.25
C PRO A 176 -22.29 -26.12 1.12
N SER A 177 -23.11 -27.02 1.63
CA SER A 177 -24.56 -26.97 1.62
C SER A 177 -25.15 -25.93 2.58
N ASN A 178 -26.24 -25.33 2.11
CA ASN A 178 -27.43 -24.73 2.77
C ASN A 178 -27.39 -24.28 4.25
N SER A 179 -27.63 -23.00 4.48
CA SER A 179 -28.93 -22.56 5.05
C SER A 179 -29.09 -21.03 4.96
N ALA A 180 -30.28 -20.62 4.64
CA ALA A 180 -30.73 -19.29 4.30
C ALA A 180 -30.66 -18.27 5.46
N SER A 181 -30.32 -17.04 5.15
CA SER A 181 -31.16 -15.87 5.45
C SER A 181 -30.66 -14.63 4.71
N SER A 182 -31.58 -14.02 4.01
CA SER A 182 -31.43 -12.84 3.17
C SER A 182 -31.09 -11.58 3.96
N THR A 183 -30.06 -10.84 3.55
CA THR A 183 -30.09 -9.38 3.59
C THR A 183 -29.16 -8.83 2.50
N ASN A 184 -29.71 -7.95 1.68
CA ASN A 184 -29.10 -7.24 0.58
C ASN A 184 -27.72 -6.68 0.91
N VAL A 185 -26.68 -7.14 0.19
CA VAL A 185 -25.39 -6.45 0.12
C VAL A 185 -25.28 -5.80 -1.25
N ASN A 186 -25.59 -4.51 -1.30
CA ASN A 186 -25.25 -3.64 -2.41
C ASN A 186 -23.70 -3.65 -2.56
N THR A 187 -23.24 -4.03 -3.74
CA THR A 187 -21.84 -3.88 -4.18
C THR A 187 -21.42 -2.42 -4.09
N SER A 188 -20.75 -2.04 -3.01
CA SER A 188 -20.23 -0.70 -2.82
C SER A 188 -18.99 -0.49 -3.68
N LYS A 189 -19.11 0.36 -4.69
CA LYS A 189 -18.01 1.03 -5.37
C LYS A 189 -17.04 1.57 -4.29
N GLU A 190 -15.77 1.14 -4.32
CA GLU A 190 -14.77 1.51 -3.31
C GLU A 190 -14.77 3.03 -3.07
N TYR A 191 -14.94 3.45 -1.80
CA TYR A 191 -15.04 4.85 -1.42
C TYR A 191 -13.66 5.52 -1.45
N SER A 192 -13.31 6.13 -2.59
CA SER A 192 -12.00 6.71 -2.86
C SER A 192 -11.70 7.93 -1.97
N LEU A 193 -10.40 8.27 -1.83
CA LEU A 193 -9.99 9.50 -1.15
C LEU A 193 -10.61 10.74 -1.81
N LYS A 194 -10.66 10.79 -3.15
CA LYS A 194 -11.30 11.91 -3.88
C LYS A 194 -12.79 12.01 -3.55
N SER A 195 -13.51 10.89 -3.51
CA SER A 195 -14.93 10.87 -3.12
C SER A 195 -15.13 11.35 -1.68
N PHE A 196 -14.24 10.94 -0.77
CA PHE A 196 -14.25 11.41 0.61
C PHE A 196 -14.03 12.93 0.70
N ILE A 197 -13.02 13.47 0.01
CA ILE A 197 -12.74 14.91 -0.01
C ILE A 197 -13.95 15.68 -0.51
N MET A 198 -14.56 15.25 -1.62
CA MET A 198 -15.78 15.90 -2.16
C MET A 198 -16.95 15.84 -1.18
N ASP A 199 -17.15 14.71 -0.48
CA ASP A 199 -18.22 14.59 0.53
C ASP A 199 -17.95 15.52 1.73
N VAL A 200 -16.68 15.64 2.17
CA VAL A 200 -16.27 16.59 3.23
C VAL A 200 -16.51 18.03 2.77
N GLN A 201 -16.08 18.39 1.57
CA GLN A 201 -16.27 19.73 0.99
C GLN A 201 -17.75 20.12 0.95
N LYS A 202 -18.62 19.22 0.45
CA LYS A 202 -20.08 19.42 0.48
C LYS A 202 -20.62 19.62 1.89
N ALA A 203 -20.18 18.79 2.83
CA ALA A 203 -20.65 18.81 4.21
C ALA A 203 -20.17 20.03 5.01
N THR A 204 -19.08 20.68 4.59
CA THR A 204 -18.45 21.81 5.29
C THR A 204 -18.57 23.13 4.54
N GLY A 205 -19.17 23.12 3.34
CA GLY A 205 -19.33 24.31 2.51
C GLY A 205 -18.03 24.81 1.88
N ALA A 206 -17.05 23.92 1.67
CA ALA A 206 -15.86 24.22 0.87
C ALA A 206 -16.16 24.06 -0.63
N LYS A 207 -15.30 24.62 -1.48
CA LYS A 207 -15.38 24.38 -2.94
C LYS A 207 -15.25 22.89 -3.22
N VAL A 208 -16.20 22.31 -3.98
CA VAL A 208 -16.26 20.88 -4.28
C VAL A 208 -15.44 20.58 -5.54
N ASP A 209 -14.14 20.39 -5.38
CA ASP A 209 -13.21 20.06 -6.46
C ASP A 209 -12.46 18.72 -6.26
N GLY A 210 -12.65 18.10 -5.09
CA GLY A 210 -11.99 16.84 -4.73
C GLY A 210 -10.49 16.99 -4.42
N ILE A 211 -10.03 18.23 -4.14
CA ILE A 211 -8.66 18.55 -3.77
C ILE A 211 -8.63 19.04 -2.32
N ALA A 212 -7.94 18.33 -1.44
CA ALA A 212 -7.80 18.71 -0.04
C ALA A 212 -6.72 19.80 0.11
N GLY A 213 -7.09 21.05 -0.10
CA GLY A 213 -6.23 22.22 0.10
C GLY A 213 -6.50 22.94 1.41
N SER A 214 -5.87 24.13 1.56
CA SER A 214 -6.02 25.02 2.72
C SER A 214 -7.48 25.41 2.98
N GLU A 215 -8.27 25.66 1.94
CA GLU A 215 -9.69 25.98 2.08
C GLU A 215 -10.46 24.80 2.69
N THR A 216 -10.30 23.58 2.15
CA THR A 216 -10.96 22.39 2.69
C THR A 216 -10.59 22.20 4.16
N LEU A 217 -9.28 22.28 4.48
CA LEU A 217 -8.81 22.13 5.86
C LEU A 217 -9.37 23.21 6.79
N SER A 218 -9.41 24.48 6.34
CA SER A 218 -9.91 25.59 7.15
C SER A 218 -11.38 25.45 7.54
N LYS A 219 -12.17 24.76 6.72
CA LYS A 219 -13.60 24.54 6.92
C LYS A 219 -13.94 23.23 7.63
N THR A 220 -12.94 22.41 7.98
CA THR A 220 -13.20 21.21 8.80
C THR A 220 -13.78 21.60 10.16
N VAL A 221 -14.60 20.72 10.71
CA VAL A 221 -15.22 20.87 12.02
C VAL A 221 -14.70 19.82 12.98
N THR A 222 -14.68 20.13 14.28
CA THR A 222 -14.38 19.14 15.30
C THR A 222 -15.52 18.13 15.39
N VAL A 223 -15.18 16.82 15.32
CA VAL A 223 -16.15 15.71 15.39
C VAL A 223 -15.66 14.67 16.38
N SER A 224 -16.53 14.31 17.33
CA SER A 224 -16.31 13.21 18.27
C SER A 224 -17.63 12.61 18.72
N SER A 225 -17.60 11.61 19.60
CA SER A 225 -18.82 11.07 20.23
C SER A 225 -19.54 12.08 21.13
N LYS A 226 -18.91 13.23 21.42
CA LYS A 226 -19.44 14.31 22.27
C LYS A 226 -19.72 15.59 21.49
N ILE A 227 -18.90 15.94 20.50
CA ILE A 227 -18.93 17.20 19.74
C ILE A 227 -19.39 16.92 18.32
N ASN A 228 -20.34 17.69 17.81
CA ASN A 228 -20.87 17.60 16.44
C ASN A 228 -21.25 16.16 16.03
N ARG A 229 -21.75 15.39 16.99
CA ARG A 229 -22.01 13.96 16.90
C ARG A 229 -22.89 13.55 15.71
N LYS A 230 -23.76 14.44 15.22
CA LYS A 230 -24.66 14.23 14.08
C LYS A 230 -24.39 15.18 12.92
N HIS A 231 -23.20 15.80 12.88
CA HIS A 231 -22.85 16.67 11.77
C HIS A 231 -22.83 15.87 10.45
N GLN A 232 -23.29 16.51 9.37
CA GLN A 232 -23.40 15.82 8.06
C GLN A 232 -22.08 15.21 7.55
N VAL A 233 -20.92 15.72 8.00
CA VAL A 233 -19.60 15.19 7.67
C VAL A 233 -19.34 13.80 8.29
N VAL A 234 -20.09 13.41 9.34
CA VAL A 234 -19.89 12.12 10.04
C VAL A 234 -20.04 10.94 9.08
N LYS A 235 -21.04 10.98 8.18
CA LYS A 235 -21.22 9.92 7.17
C LYS A 235 -20.00 9.76 6.25
N ALA A 236 -19.39 10.87 5.86
CA ALA A 236 -18.18 10.83 5.04
C ALA A 236 -17.02 10.20 5.81
N ILE A 237 -16.84 10.57 7.07
CA ILE A 237 -15.78 10.00 7.94
C ILE A 237 -16.02 8.51 8.16
N GLN A 238 -17.25 8.08 8.46
CA GLN A 238 -17.59 6.65 8.62
C GLN A 238 -17.26 5.83 7.37
N LYS A 239 -17.69 6.31 6.18
CA LYS A 239 -17.36 5.67 4.90
C LYS A 239 -15.83 5.56 4.73
N ARG A 240 -15.10 6.65 5.01
CA ARG A 240 -13.65 6.70 4.85
C ARG A 240 -12.93 5.76 5.80
N LEU A 241 -13.28 5.76 7.08
CA LEU A 241 -12.68 4.87 8.08
C LEU A 241 -12.97 3.40 7.75
N ASN A 242 -14.21 3.06 7.35
CA ASN A 242 -14.55 1.71 6.91
C ASN A 242 -13.74 1.30 5.66
N ALA A 243 -13.60 2.20 4.67
CA ALA A 243 -12.79 1.95 3.48
C ALA A 243 -11.28 1.80 3.80
N LEU A 244 -10.81 2.40 4.88
CA LEU A 244 -9.45 2.26 5.39
C LEU A 244 -9.27 1.03 6.31
N GLY A 245 -10.32 0.23 6.53
CA GLY A 245 -10.27 -0.95 7.39
C GLY A 245 -10.51 -0.68 8.88
N PHE A 246 -10.86 0.55 9.27
CA PHE A 246 -11.22 0.91 10.64
C PHE A 246 -12.73 0.80 10.81
N ASN A 247 -13.20 -0.28 11.43
CA ASN A 247 -14.62 -0.61 11.51
C ASN A 247 -15.42 0.42 12.36
N CYS A 248 -16.07 1.37 11.70
CA CYS A 248 -17.01 2.31 12.29
C CYS A 248 -18.43 1.74 12.51
N GLY A 249 -18.70 0.52 12.02
CA GLY A 249 -20.06 -0.02 11.92
C GLY A 249 -20.85 0.57 10.75
N ALA A 250 -22.16 0.72 10.92
CA ALA A 250 -23.05 1.29 9.91
C ALA A 250 -22.71 2.76 9.60
N VAL A 251 -22.93 3.17 8.35
CA VAL A 251 -22.78 4.58 7.91
C VAL A 251 -24.11 5.30 8.18
N ASP A 252 -24.40 5.52 9.44
CA ASP A 252 -25.66 6.12 9.94
C ASP A 252 -25.59 7.66 10.12
N GLY A 253 -24.40 8.23 10.11
CA GLY A 253 -24.17 9.65 10.34
C GLY A 253 -24.14 10.02 11.84
N ILE A 254 -23.96 9.03 12.72
CA ILE A 254 -23.89 9.26 14.17
C ILE A 254 -22.50 8.84 14.67
N ALA A 255 -21.77 9.78 15.24
CA ALA A 255 -20.49 9.50 15.90
C ALA A 255 -20.74 8.83 17.28
N GLY A 256 -21.03 7.52 17.24
CA GLY A 256 -21.27 6.69 18.42
C GLY A 256 -20.00 6.01 18.95
N SER A 257 -20.16 4.98 19.79
CA SER A 257 -19.04 4.25 20.40
C SER A 257 -18.15 3.56 19.36
N LYS A 258 -18.73 2.93 18.33
CA LYS A 258 -17.95 2.29 17.24
C LYS A 258 -17.17 3.32 16.42
N PHE A 259 -17.77 4.49 16.13
CA PHE A 259 -17.06 5.61 15.51
C PHE A 259 -15.86 6.04 16.36
N ASN A 260 -16.08 6.26 17.67
CA ASN A 260 -15.02 6.66 18.59
C ASN A 260 -13.85 5.65 18.59
N SER A 261 -14.15 4.35 18.70
CA SER A 261 -13.12 3.29 18.65
C SER A 261 -12.36 3.27 17.33
N ALA A 262 -13.05 3.46 16.19
CA ALA A 262 -12.43 3.52 14.88
C ALA A 262 -11.53 4.75 14.71
N VAL A 263 -11.94 5.91 15.24
CA VAL A 263 -11.11 7.13 15.25
C VAL A 263 -9.86 6.92 16.10
N ILE A 264 -9.97 6.37 17.31
CA ILE A 264 -8.82 6.05 18.17
C ILE A 264 -7.84 5.11 17.45
N ALA A 265 -8.35 4.04 16.85
CA ALA A 265 -7.52 3.09 16.09
C ALA A 265 -6.83 3.77 14.87
N TYR A 266 -7.55 4.64 14.18
CA TYR A 266 -6.98 5.43 13.08
C TYR A 266 -5.91 6.40 13.59
N GLN A 267 -6.16 7.13 14.66
CA GLN A 267 -5.21 8.04 15.31
C GLN A 267 -3.94 7.30 15.75
N ALA A 268 -4.08 6.12 16.36
CA ALA A 268 -2.95 5.26 16.71
C ALA A 268 -2.12 4.89 15.48
N SER A 269 -2.77 4.56 14.35
CA SER A 269 -2.09 4.21 13.09
C SER A 269 -1.33 5.38 12.46
N LYS A 270 -1.66 6.61 12.86
CA LYS A 270 -1.05 7.86 12.33
C LYS A 270 -0.18 8.59 13.35
N GLY A 271 0.10 7.99 14.50
CA GLY A 271 0.86 8.64 15.58
C GLY A 271 0.22 9.92 16.09
N CYS A 272 -1.11 10.03 16.01
CA CYS A 272 -1.87 11.12 16.57
C CYS A 272 -2.27 10.86 18.03
N ILE A 273 -2.68 11.91 18.76
CA ILE A 273 -3.28 11.77 20.09
C ILE A 273 -4.55 10.92 19.95
N GLN A 274 -4.67 9.85 20.76
CA GLN A 274 -5.74 8.85 20.70
C GLN A 274 -6.92 9.26 21.57
N ASP A 275 -7.55 10.40 21.28
CA ASP A 275 -8.65 10.98 22.03
C ASP A 275 -10.04 10.68 21.43
N GLY A 276 -10.09 10.04 20.26
CA GLY A 276 -11.33 9.75 19.56
C GLY A 276 -11.98 10.96 18.92
N GLU A 277 -11.23 12.06 18.76
CA GLU A 277 -11.72 13.32 18.22
C GLU A 277 -10.98 13.73 16.93
N LEU A 278 -11.71 14.07 15.89
CA LEU A 278 -11.17 14.78 14.73
C LEU A 278 -11.26 16.29 15.01
N THR A 279 -10.30 16.83 15.74
CA THR A 279 -10.25 18.27 16.02
C THR A 279 -10.02 19.07 14.74
N ALA A 280 -10.87 20.10 14.49
CA ALA A 280 -10.82 20.92 13.28
C ALA A 280 -9.40 21.42 12.97
N ARG A 281 -8.95 21.30 11.71
CA ARG A 281 -7.65 21.73 11.20
C ARG A 281 -6.44 20.99 11.75
N HIS A 282 -6.60 20.09 12.74
CA HIS A 282 -5.52 19.36 13.40
C HIS A 282 -5.07 18.11 12.62
N ARG A 283 -4.02 17.44 13.10
CA ARG A 283 -3.32 16.35 12.43
C ARG A 283 -4.23 15.21 11.99
N THR A 284 -5.23 14.81 12.80
CA THR A 284 -6.16 13.74 12.43
C THR A 284 -6.93 14.07 11.15
N TRP A 285 -7.40 15.33 11.01
CA TRP A 285 -8.03 15.79 9.78
C TRP A 285 -7.05 15.86 8.60
N GLN A 286 -5.81 16.33 8.83
CA GLN A 286 -4.80 16.41 7.78
C GLN A 286 -4.45 15.03 7.23
N HIS A 287 -4.29 14.02 8.11
CA HIS A 287 -4.05 12.65 7.69
C HIS A 287 -5.22 12.02 6.91
N ILE A 288 -6.46 12.13 7.43
CA ILE A 288 -7.60 11.48 6.78
C ILE A 288 -7.96 12.12 5.43
N LEU A 289 -7.66 13.41 5.25
CA LEU A 289 -7.76 14.14 3.99
C LEU A 289 -6.59 13.90 3.04
N GLY A 290 -5.53 13.21 3.48
CA GLY A 290 -4.34 12.96 2.67
C GLY A 290 -3.49 14.22 2.44
N ILE A 291 -3.58 15.24 3.29
CA ILE A 291 -2.76 16.46 3.24
C ILE A 291 -1.37 16.16 3.80
N ILE A 292 -1.32 15.37 4.86
CA ILE A 292 -0.10 14.78 5.43
C ILE A 292 -0.28 13.26 5.51
N TYR A 293 0.80 12.52 5.39
CA TYR A 293 0.79 11.06 5.32
C TYR A 293 1.32 10.41 6.58
#